data_7171d0ef29889b813ee666367aac3eca
#
_entry.id   7171d0ef29889b813ee666367aac3eca
#
_cell.length_a   1.000
_cell.length_b   1.000
_cell.length_c   1.000
_cell.angle_alpha   90.00
_cell.angle_beta   90.00
_cell.angle_gamma   90.00
#
_symmetry.space_group_name_H-M   'P 1'
#
loop_
_entity.id
_entity.type
_entity.pdbx_description
1 polymer ?
#
loop_
_entity_poly.entity_id
_entity_poly.type
_entity_poly.pdbx_seq_one_letter_code
_entity_poly.pdbx_strand_id
1 'polypeptide(L)'
;SFIHLDLFSDTALRAFKARTEHTRFDVLLVDPPRKGFVHLAQWVKAYRPKKLIYVSCSAPTMVRDLQLLGGDFRIEQVNLIDLFPGTYHYETVVTITFK
;
A
#
# COMPACT_ATOMS: atom_id res chain seq x y z
N SER A 1 -5.81 18.30 -0.76
CA SER A 1 -4.52 18.70 -1.34
C SER A 1 -3.85 17.51 -2.03
N PHE A 2 -3.13 17.80 -3.08
CA PHE A 2 -2.44 16.79 -3.87
C PHE A 2 -0.93 16.92 -3.68
N ILE A 3 -0.26 15.80 -3.34
CA ILE A 3 1.18 15.77 -3.16
C ILE A 3 1.76 14.74 -4.13
N HIS A 4 2.69 15.18 -4.98
CA HIS A 4 3.38 14.31 -5.92
C HIS A 4 4.76 13.95 -5.37
N LEU A 5 5.03 12.65 -5.22
CA LEU A 5 6.30 12.16 -4.71
C LEU A 5 6.71 10.89 -5.46
N ASP A 6 8.03 10.70 -5.57
CA ASP A 6 8.58 9.44 -6.05
C ASP A 6 8.69 8.47 -4.86
N LEU A 7 7.75 7.55 -4.76
CA LEU A 7 7.68 6.61 -3.64
C LEU A 7 8.82 5.60 -3.61
N PHE A 8 9.62 5.51 -4.68
CA PHE A 8 10.80 4.66 -4.70
C PHE A 8 12.04 5.37 -4.17
N SER A 9 11.93 6.68 -3.93
CA SER A 9 13.01 7.45 -3.31
C SER A 9 13.04 7.18 -1.80
N ASP A 10 14.24 7.02 -1.25
CA ASP A 10 14.41 6.83 0.19
C ASP A 10 14.00 8.06 0.99
N THR A 11 13.88 9.21 0.34
CA THR A 11 13.52 10.47 1.00
C THR A 11 12.05 10.82 0.86
N ALA A 12 11.26 10.03 0.11
CA ALA A 12 9.85 10.34 -0.16
C ALA A 12 9.03 10.45 1.13
N LEU A 13 9.21 9.51 2.05
CA LEU A 13 8.48 9.51 3.31
C LEU A 13 8.79 10.76 4.13
N ARG A 14 10.06 11.15 4.19
CA ARG A 14 10.47 12.34 4.93
C ARG A 14 9.84 13.60 4.35
N ALA A 15 9.85 13.72 3.02
CA ALA A 15 9.27 14.87 2.34
C ALA A 15 7.75 14.93 2.55
N PHE A 16 7.07 13.78 2.47
CA PHE A 16 5.63 13.71 2.70
C PHE A 16 5.29 14.05 4.15
N LYS A 17 6.06 13.52 5.10
CA LYS A 17 5.86 13.78 6.52
C LYS A 17 6.00 15.25 6.85
N ALA A 18 6.98 15.94 6.25
CA ALA A 18 7.18 17.37 6.46
C ALA A 18 5.97 18.19 6.00
N ARG A 19 5.28 17.74 4.94
CA ARG A 19 4.10 18.43 4.41
C ARG A 19 2.82 18.10 5.15
N THR A 20 2.78 16.97 5.86
CA THR A 20 1.57 16.45 6.50
C THR A 20 1.77 16.23 7.99
N GLU A 21 2.66 17.00 8.61
CA GLU A 21 3.11 16.80 9.99
C GLU A 21 1.96 16.69 10.99
N HIS A 22 0.92 17.49 10.81
CA HIS A 22 -0.23 17.50 11.72
C HIS A 22 -1.46 16.80 11.14
N THR A 23 -1.30 16.07 10.04
CA THR A 23 -2.42 15.38 9.41
C THR A 23 -2.44 13.92 9.84
N ARG A 24 -3.64 13.45 10.22
CA ARG A 24 -3.86 12.06 10.57
C ARG A 24 -4.60 11.36 9.44
N PHE A 25 -4.14 10.16 9.09
CA PHE A 25 -4.75 9.37 8.04
C PHE A 25 -5.29 8.07 8.63
N ASP A 26 -6.57 7.78 8.38
CA ASP A 26 -7.18 6.53 8.82
C ASP A 26 -7.02 5.41 7.80
N VAL A 27 -6.95 5.76 6.52
CA VAL A 27 -6.83 4.79 5.43
C VAL A 27 -5.66 5.15 4.56
N LEU A 28 -4.82 4.16 4.29
CA LEU A 28 -3.73 4.25 3.32
C LEU A 28 -4.10 3.41 2.12
N LEU A 29 -4.24 4.04 0.96
CA LEU A 29 -4.51 3.36 -0.31
C LEU A 29 -3.25 3.40 -1.16
N VAL A 30 -2.78 2.23 -1.59
CA VAL A 30 -1.61 2.14 -2.45
C VAL A 30 -1.91 1.32 -3.70
N ASP A 31 -1.40 1.79 -4.83
CA ASP A 31 -1.53 1.13 -6.13
C ASP A 31 -0.16 1.18 -6.81
N PRO A 32 0.81 0.41 -6.30
CA PRO A 32 2.17 0.47 -6.83
C PRO A 32 2.29 -0.22 -8.18
N PRO A 33 3.36 0.07 -8.92
CA PRO A 33 3.63 -0.65 -10.16
C PRO A 33 3.97 -2.12 -9.87
N ARG A 34 4.20 -2.90 -10.93
CA ARG A 34 4.42 -4.35 -10.82
C ARG A 34 5.55 -4.74 -9.87
N LYS A 35 6.57 -3.91 -9.74
CA LYS A 35 7.68 -4.19 -8.82
C LYS A 35 7.33 -3.96 -7.34
N GLY A 36 6.14 -3.43 -7.06
CA GLY A 36 5.62 -3.27 -5.72
C GLY A 36 6.08 -2.01 -5.02
N PHE A 37 5.94 -2.01 -3.70
CA PHE A 37 6.26 -0.86 -2.86
C PHE A 37 7.03 -1.35 -1.63
N VAL A 38 8.33 -1.52 -1.79
CA VAL A 38 9.19 -2.09 -0.74
C VAL A 38 9.23 -1.21 0.53
N HIS A 39 9.00 0.08 0.40
CA HIS A 39 8.99 1.01 1.54
C HIS A 39 7.65 1.08 2.28
N LEU A 40 6.68 0.26 1.88
CA LEU A 40 5.34 0.28 2.47
C LEU A 40 5.35 0.18 4.00
N ALA A 41 6.18 -0.71 4.54
CA ALA A 41 6.27 -0.89 5.99
C ALA A 41 6.66 0.39 6.72
N GLN A 42 7.55 1.18 6.12
CA GLN A 42 7.96 2.46 6.71
C GLN A 42 6.82 3.46 6.75
N TRP A 43 6.01 3.51 5.69
CA TRP A 43 4.85 4.39 5.62
C TRP A 43 3.79 4.00 6.64
N VAL A 44 3.51 2.70 6.76
CA VAL A 44 2.56 2.19 7.74
C VAL A 44 3.03 2.53 9.16
N LYS A 45 4.30 2.34 9.43
CA LYS A 45 4.87 2.65 10.75
C LYS A 45 4.77 4.13 11.08
N ALA A 46 4.99 4.99 10.08
CA ALA A 46 4.99 6.44 10.27
C ALA A 46 3.59 6.99 10.53
N TYR A 47 2.60 6.51 9.82
CA TYR A 47 1.24 7.07 9.86
C TYR A 47 0.26 6.24 10.67
N ARG A 48 0.56 4.97 10.93
CA ARG A 48 -0.29 4.05 11.69
C ARG A 48 -1.76 4.13 11.27
N PRO A 49 -2.06 3.91 9.96
CA PRO A 49 -3.44 3.94 9.51
C PRO A 49 -4.22 2.80 10.16
N LYS A 50 -5.54 2.96 10.25
CA LYS A 50 -6.40 1.88 10.72
C LYS A 50 -6.56 0.79 9.67
N LYS A 51 -6.54 1.20 8.40
CA LYS A 51 -6.72 0.30 7.27
C LYS A 51 -5.70 0.58 6.18
N LEU A 52 -5.32 -0.48 5.50
CA LEU A 52 -4.51 -0.41 4.29
C LEU A 52 -5.27 -1.09 3.17
N ILE A 53 -5.41 -0.42 2.04
CA ILE A 53 -5.95 -0.99 0.82
C ILE A 53 -4.82 -1.06 -0.20
N TYR A 54 -4.46 -2.27 -0.60
CA TYR A 54 -3.38 -2.51 -1.53
C TYR A 54 -3.95 -3.05 -2.82
N VAL A 55 -3.75 -2.32 -3.92
CA VAL A 55 -4.17 -2.72 -5.26
C VAL A 55 -2.92 -3.18 -6.00
N SER A 56 -2.93 -4.40 -6.50
CA SER A 56 -1.74 -4.98 -7.12
C SER A 56 -2.05 -5.67 -8.43
N CYS A 57 -1.19 -5.48 -9.43
CA CYS A 57 -1.18 -6.27 -10.65
C CYS A 57 -0.20 -7.45 -10.56
N SER A 58 0.47 -7.64 -9.42
CA SER A 58 1.43 -8.73 -9.21
C SER A 58 1.26 -9.30 -7.81
N ALA A 59 0.57 -10.43 -7.69
CA ALA A 59 0.33 -11.05 -6.39
C ALA A 59 1.63 -11.43 -5.65
N PRO A 60 2.65 -12.01 -6.30
CA PRO A 60 3.89 -12.33 -5.58
C PRO A 60 4.56 -11.11 -4.97
N THR A 61 4.58 -9.99 -5.68
CA THR A 61 5.17 -8.75 -5.18
C THR A 61 4.38 -8.19 -4.01
N MET A 62 3.05 -8.24 -4.12
CA MET A 62 2.17 -7.81 -3.04
C MET A 62 2.40 -8.63 -1.77
N VAL A 63 2.50 -9.94 -1.90
CA VAL A 63 2.75 -10.83 -0.75
C VAL A 63 4.07 -10.46 -0.08
N ARG A 64 5.12 -10.20 -0.88
CA ARG A 64 6.41 -9.75 -0.34
C ARG A 64 6.26 -8.46 0.47
N ASP A 65 5.58 -7.47 -0.09
CA ASP A 65 5.39 -6.18 0.58
C ASP A 65 4.61 -6.34 1.88
N LEU A 66 3.55 -7.17 1.87
CA LEU A 66 2.75 -7.42 3.06
C LEU A 66 3.53 -8.18 4.14
N GLN A 67 4.39 -9.11 3.74
CA GLN A 67 5.24 -9.83 4.69
C GLN A 67 6.22 -8.91 5.40
N LEU A 68 6.66 -7.84 4.73
CA LEU A 68 7.57 -6.87 5.32
C LEU A 68 6.90 -5.97 6.36
N LEU A 69 5.57 -5.93 6.40
CA LEU A 69 4.85 -5.13 7.39
C LEU A 69 5.12 -5.60 8.81
N GLY A 70 5.19 -6.90 9.02
CA GLY A 70 5.32 -7.45 10.36
C GLY A 70 4.15 -7.04 11.25
N GLY A 71 4.22 -7.41 12.54
CA GLY A 71 3.23 -7.01 13.52
C GLY A 71 1.87 -7.66 13.34
N ASP A 72 0.87 -7.10 14.01
CA ASP A 72 -0.47 -7.65 14.02
C ASP A 72 -1.38 -6.94 13.03
N PHE A 73 -1.79 -7.68 12.01
CA PHE A 73 -2.80 -7.19 11.09
C PHE A 73 -3.72 -8.35 10.70
N ARG A 74 -4.91 -7.99 10.22
CA ARG A 74 -5.88 -8.94 9.75
C ARG A 74 -6.28 -8.59 8.32
N ILE A 75 -6.28 -9.59 7.44
CA ILE A 75 -6.80 -9.43 6.09
C ILE A 75 -8.31 -9.53 6.18
N GLU A 76 -9.00 -8.41 5.92
CA GLU A 76 -10.46 -8.38 5.96
C GLU A 76 -11.07 -8.90 4.68
N GLN A 77 -10.47 -8.56 3.55
CA GLN A 77 -11.07 -8.84 2.25
C GLN A 77 -10.01 -8.94 1.19
N VAL A 78 -10.21 -9.90 0.28
CA VAL A 78 -9.38 -10.05 -0.92
C VAL A 78 -10.34 -10.10 -2.10
N ASN A 79 -10.17 -9.20 -3.06
CA ASN A 79 -10.96 -9.15 -4.27
C ASN A 79 -10.05 -9.31 -5.48
N LEU A 80 -10.45 -10.18 -6.40
CA LEU A 80 -9.76 -10.35 -7.65
C LEU A 80 -10.62 -9.73 -8.75
N ILE A 81 -10.05 -8.76 -9.45
CA ILE A 81 -10.77 -8.03 -10.51
C ILE A 81 -10.15 -8.37 -11.85
N ASP A 82 -10.95 -8.91 -12.74
CA ASP A 82 -10.54 -9.23 -14.10
C ASP A 82 -10.92 -8.07 -15.03
N LEU A 83 -9.95 -7.18 -15.25
CA LEU A 83 -10.16 -5.98 -16.05
C LEU A 83 -10.16 -6.28 -17.56
N PHE A 84 -9.56 -7.40 -17.97
CA PHE A 84 -9.42 -7.77 -19.37
C PHE A 84 -9.77 -9.24 -19.52
N PRO A 85 -11.07 -9.59 -19.60
CA PRO A 85 -11.50 -10.98 -19.73
C PRO A 85 -10.80 -11.70 -20.89
N GLY A 86 -10.34 -12.92 -20.63
CA GLY A 86 -9.62 -13.69 -21.63
C GLY A 86 -8.12 -13.45 -21.66
N THR A 87 -7.61 -12.59 -20.78
CA THR A 87 -6.18 -12.33 -20.64
C THR A 87 -5.71 -12.71 -19.24
N TYR A 88 -4.42 -12.62 -18.99
CA TYR A 88 -3.83 -12.89 -17.67
C TYR A 88 -3.66 -11.65 -16.81
N HIS A 89 -4.38 -10.58 -17.13
CA HIS A 89 -4.27 -9.30 -16.42
C HIS A 89 -5.34 -9.19 -15.34
N TYR A 90 -4.95 -9.45 -14.12
CA TYR A 90 -5.82 -9.34 -12.95
C TYR A 90 -5.33 -8.25 -12.03
N GLU A 91 -6.27 -7.56 -11.39
CA GLU A 91 -5.98 -6.69 -10.26
C GLU A 91 -6.43 -7.40 -9.00
N THR A 92 -5.56 -7.44 -8.00
CA THR A 92 -5.90 -7.98 -6.68
C THR A 92 -5.99 -6.82 -5.70
N VAL A 93 -7.13 -6.72 -5.01
CA VAL A 93 -7.35 -5.69 -4.00
C VAL A 93 -7.42 -6.36 -2.64
N VAL A 94 -6.52 -6.00 -1.75
CA VAL A 94 -6.47 -6.54 -0.39
C VAL A 94 -6.75 -5.43 0.59
N THR A 95 -7.71 -5.65 1.48
CA THR A 95 -8.04 -4.73 2.56
C THR A 95 -7.54 -5.32 3.88
N ILE A 96 -6.72 -4.56 4.57
CA ILE A 96 -6.08 -4.97 5.82
C ILE A 96 -6.48 -4.02 6.93
N THR A 97 -6.81 -4.58 8.10
CA THR A 97 -7.03 -3.80 9.31
C THR A 97 -5.90 -4.07 10.28
N PHE A 98 -5.35 -3.01 10.83
CA PHE A 98 -4.30 -3.10 11.85
C PHE A 98 -4.90 -3.13 13.24
N LYS A 99 -4.31 -3.94 14.09
CA LYS A 99 -4.72 -4.05 15.49
C LYS A 99 -4.01 -3.05 16.38
#